data_53f49958939bee6eef6b7372de01e558
#
_entry.id   53f49958939bee6eef6b7372de01e558
#
_cell.length_a   1.000
_cell.length_b   1.000
_cell.length_c   1.000
_cell.angle_alpha   90.00
_cell.angle_beta   90.00
_cell.angle_gamma   90.00
#
_symmetry.space_group_name_H-M   'P 1'
#
loop_
_entity.id
_entity.type
_entity.pdbx_description
1 polymer ?
#
loop_
_entity_poly.entity_id
_entity_poly.type
_entity_poly.pdbx_seq_one_letter_code
_entity_poly.pdbx_strand_id
1 'polypeptide(L)'
;MDVHYALEFIGAATMMLGTEPERWAEQLDLVTPETLIGTPERLLALDDALLQRGSGLSELPLSRIIFLHESAPSAELAASLQAMTSARVYHMLALPELGTAAPFLPCEPGELAFHLQEDFVLGEVIDPQTGEPAEAAGELVLTTLLAEAMPLVRLRTGLYVEPIPAPCTCGRTMRRFRLVLP
;
A
#
# COMPACT_ATOMS: atom_id res chain seq x y z
N MET A 1 -10.40 4.90 -6.04
CA MET A 1 -11.85 4.93 -5.72
C MET A 1 -12.23 3.87 -4.71
N ASP A 2 -11.73 2.65 -4.79
CA ASP A 2 -12.04 1.54 -3.86
C ASP A 2 -11.75 1.84 -2.40
N VAL A 3 -10.60 2.49 -2.12
CA VAL A 3 -10.21 2.83 -0.74
C VAL A 3 -11.21 3.79 -0.11
N HIS A 4 -11.72 4.78 -0.86
CA HIS A 4 -12.72 5.72 -0.38
C HIS A 4 -14.01 5.00 0.05
N TYR A 5 -14.59 4.20 -0.84
CA TYR A 5 -15.81 3.44 -0.54
C TYR A 5 -15.61 2.41 0.59
N ALA A 6 -14.44 1.77 0.65
CA ALA A 6 -14.14 0.85 1.74
C ALA A 6 -14.10 1.56 3.10
N LEU A 7 -13.55 2.77 3.16
CA LEU A 7 -13.52 3.58 4.37
C LEU A 7 -14.92 4.05 4.78
N GLU A 8 -15.74 4.50 3.83
CA GLU A 8 -17.13 4.87 4.10
C GLU A 8 -17.94 3.65 4.59
N PHE A 9 -17.72 2.47 4.00
CA PHE A 9 -18.41 1.24 4.41
C PHE A 9 -18.13 0.86 5.87
N ILE A 10 -16.93 1.11 6.38
CA ILE A 10 -16.60 0.89 7.80
C ILE A 10 -16.98 2.08 8.71
N GLY A 11 -17.65 3.10 8.17
CA GLY A 11 -18.13 4.26 8.91
C GLY A 11 -17.10 5.36 9.16
N ALA A 12 -15.98 5.35 8.44
CA ALA A 12 -15.00 6.43 8.51
C ALA A 12 -15.50 7.68 7.77
N ALA A 13 -15.29 8.85 8.36
CA ALA A 13 -15.46 10.11 7.65
C ALA A 13 -14.29 10.30 6.68
N THR A 14 -14.58 10.40 5.39
CA THR A 14 -13.54 10.51 4.35
C THR A 14 -13.63 11.86 3.65
N MET A 15 -12.48 12.45 3.38
CA MET A 15 -12.36 13.66 2.57
C MET A 15 -11.36 13.40 1.45
N MET A 16 -11.80 13.58 0.21
CA MET A 16 -10.94 13.50 -0.96
C MET A 16 -10.29 14.85 -1.22
N LEU A 17 -8.97 14.89 -1.13
CA LEU A 17 -8.19 16.06 -1.58
C LEU A 17 -8.17 16.05 -3.11
N GLY A 18 -8.41 17.21 -3.71
CA GLY A 18 -8.39 17.38 -5.17
C GLY A 18 -7.01 17.15 -5.80
N THR A 19 -6.73 17.83 -6.91
CA THR A 19 -5.46 17.70 -7.65
C THR A 19 -4.46 18.82 -7.37
N GLU A 20 -4.85 19.86 -6.63
CA GLU A 20 -4.07 21.09 -6.41
C GLU A 20 -3.44 21.08 -5.00
N PRO A 21 -2.11 20.84 -4.88
CA PRO A 21 -1.43 20.71 -3.58
C PRO A 21 -1.61 21.92 -2.65
N GLU A 22 -1.66 23.13 -3.20
CA GLU A 22 -1.85 24.35 -2.41
C GLU A 22 -3.18 24.36 -1.65
N ARG A 23 -4.21 23.77 -2.25
CA ARG A 23 -5.54 23.63 -1.62
C ARG A 23 -5.59 22.51 -0.57
N TRP A 24 -4.72 21.50 -0.67
CA TRP A 24 -4.71 20.43 0.31
C TRP A 24 -4.35 20.95 1.70
N ALA A 25 -3.33 21.80 1.79
CA ALA A 25 -2.94 22.43 3.05
C ALA A 25 -4.07 23.29 3.64
N GLU A 26 -4.80 24.05 2.82
CA GLU A 26 -5.96 24.82 3.27
C GLU A 26 -7.10 23.92 3.78
N GLN A 27 -7.35 22.80 3.11
CA GLN A 27 -8.38 21.87 3.53
C GLN A 27 -8.02 21.17 4.86
N LEU A 28 -6.74 20.93 5.12
CA LEU A 28 -6.26 20.35 6.37
C LEU A 28 -6.40 21.32 7.56
N ASP A 29 -6.43 22.62 7.31
CA ASP A 29 -6.73 23.62 8.37
C ASP A 29 -8.18 23.51 8.86
N LEU A 30 -9.09 22.97 8.03
CA LEU A 30 -10.51 22.84 8.35
C LEU A 30 -10.85 21.52 9.05
N VAL A 31 -9.99 20.50 8.90
CA VAL A 31 -10.19 19.18 9.46
C VAL A 31 -8.89 18.68 10.06
N THR A 32 -9.00 17.86 11.09
CA THR A 32 -7.85 17.22 11.73
C THR A 32 -7.88 15.74 11.40
N PRO A 33 -7.21 15.28 10.31
CA PRO A 33 -7.26 13.88 9.94
C PRO A 33 -6.43 13.02 10.90
N GLU A 34 -6.93 11.83 11.20
CA GLU A 34 -6.15 10.81 11.91
C GLU A 34 -5.32 9.94 10.97
N THR A 35 -5.72 9.88 9.70
CA THR A 35 -5.09 9.02 8.69
C THR A 35 -5.00 9.75 7.36
N LEU A 36 -3.84 9.71 6.74
CA LEU A 36 -3.63 10.11 5.34
C LEU A 36 -3.38 8.87 4.49
N ILE A 37 -3.97 8.88 3.29
CA ILE A 37 -3.80 7.80 2.30
C ILE A 37 -3.50 8.44 0.95
N GLY A 38 -2.43 8.02 0.30
CA GLY A 38 -2.06 8.53 -1.01
C GLY A 38 -0.79 7.91 -1.57
N THR A 39 -0.48 8.24 -2.81
CA THR A 39 0.82 7.83 -3.38
C THR A 39 1.95 8.64 -2.75
N PRO A 40 3.19 8.11 -2.75
CA PRO A 40 4.35 8.86 -2.23
C PRO A 40 4.48 10.25 -2.81
N GLU A 41 4.31 10.41 -4.12
CA GLU A 41 4.45 11.68 -4.82
C GLU A 41 3.43 12.71 -4.32
N ARG A 42 2.18 12.28 -4.07
CA ARG A 42 1.13 13.18 -3.56
C ARG A 42 1.38 13.60 -2.13
N LEU A 43 1.83 12.69 -1.28
CA LEU A 43 2.10 13.01 0.12
C LEU A 43 3.38 13.85 0.28
N LEU A 44 4.39 13.65 -0.58
CA LEU A 44 5.55 14.54 -0.67
C LEU A 44 5.12 15.95 -1.12
N ALA A 45 4.29 16.06 -2.16
CA ALA A 45 3.79 17.35 -2.61
C ALA A 45 2.93 18.08 -1.53
N LEU A 46 2.21 17.31 -0.72
CA LEU A 46 1.49 17.87 0.43
C LEU A 46 2.46 18.38 1.49
N ASP A 47 3.50 17.61 1.82
CA ASP A 47 4.51 18.06 2.78
C ASP A 47 5.21 19.35 2.31
N ASP A 48 5.58 19.43 1.04
CA ASP A 48 6.16 20.64 0.45
C ASP A 48 5.21 21.85 0.56
N ALA A 49 3.92 21.64 0.29
CA ALA A 49 2.91 22.70 0.42
C ALA A 49 2.71 23.15 1.87
N LEU A 50 2.76 22.22 2.82
CA LEU A 50 2.71 22.53 4.26
C LEU A 50 3.97 23.26 4.72
N LEU A 51 5.16 22.85 4.29
CA LEU A 51 6.43 23.50 4.62
C LEU A 51 6.49 24.96 4.13
N GLN A 52 5.92 25.26 2.97
CA GLN A 52 5.77 26.63 2.46
C GLN A 52 4.89 27.50 3.37
N ARG A 53 4.01 26.91 4.17
CA ARG A 53 3.15 27.56 5.15
C ARG A 53 3.73 27.56 6.57
N GLY A 54 4.94 27.01 6.74
CA GLY A 54 5.67 26.97 8.00
C GLY A 54 5.33 25.76 8.89
N SER A 55 4.70 24.72 8.35
CA SER A 55 4.47 23.44 9.04
C SER A 55 4.88 22.28 8.13
N GLY A 56 4.80 21.05 8.59
CA GLY A 56 5.08 19.87 7.81
C GLY A 56 4.19 18.69 8.22
N LEU A 57 4.25 17.59 7.50
CA LEU A 57 3.51 16.36 7.84
C LEU A 57 3.84 15.84 9.25
N SER A 58 5.07 16.09 9.72
CA SER A 58 5.50 15.71 11.07
C SER A 58 4.75 16.44 12.19
N GLU A 59 4.17 17.59 11.90
CA GLU A 59 3.45 18.43 12.87
C GLU A 59 1.95 18.14 12.91
N LEU A 60 1.44 17.40 11.91
CA LEU A 60 0.04 16.98 11.90
C LEU A 60 -0.19 15.86 12.93
N PRO A 61 -1.32 15.89 13.66
CA PRO A 61 -1.65 14.89 14.68
C PRO A 61 -2.12 13.56 14.06
N LEU A 62 -1.32 13.02 13.15
CA LEU A 62 -1.63 11.80 12.44
C LEU A 62 -1.31 10.57 13.29
N SER A 63 -2.24 9.61 13.32
CA SER A 63 -2.01 8.28 13.90
C SER A 63 -1.32 7.37 12.89
N ARG A 64 -1.63 7.52 11.60
CA ARG A 64 -1.12 6.67 10.53
C ARG A 64 -1.07 7.34 9.18
N ILE A 65 -0.14 6.88 8.35
CA ILE A 65 -0.07 7.21 6.92
C ILE A 65 -0.03 5.89 6.15
N ILE A 66 -0.82 5.80 5.08
CA ILE A 66 -0.82 4.65 4.17
C ILE A 66 -0.34 5.12 2.80
N PHE A 67 0.86 4.70 2.41
CA PHE A 67 1.39 4.94 1.08
C PHE A 67 0.90 3.88 0.11
N LEU A 68 0.25 4.31 -0.96
CA LEU A 68 -0.17 3.45 -2.06
C LEU A 68 0.94 3.38 -3.11
N HIS A 69 1.47 2.20 -3.37
CA HIS A 69 2.53 1.96 -4.33
C HIS A 69 2.00 1.15 -5.51
N GLU A 70 2.22 1.61 -6.73
CA GLU A 70 1.89 0.88 -7.97
C GLU A 70 2.95 -0.17 -8.33
N SER A 71 4.11 -0.11 -7.68
CA SER A 71 5.23 -1.07 -7.78
C SER A 71 5.94 -1.17 -6.43
N ALA A 72 6.87 -2.11 -6.29
CA ALA A 72 7.69 -2.20 -5.09
C ALA A 72 8.51 -0.90 -4.89
N PRO A 73 8.38 -0.21 -3.74
CA PRO A 73 9.21 0.97 -3.45
C PRO A 73 10.66 0.54 -3.23
N SER A 74 11.62 1.43 -3.48
CA SER A 74 12.99 1.18 -3.04
C SER A 74 13.10 1.26 -1.50
N ALA A 75 14.12 0.61 -0.93
CA ALA A 75 14.37 0.69 0.51
C ALA A 75 14.65 2.14 0.97
N GLU A 76 15.33 2.92 0.14
CA GLU A 76 15.64 4.33 0.40
C GLU A 76 14.36 5.18 0.45
N LEU A 77 13.45 4.97 -0.52
CA LEU A 77 12.18 5.67 -0.54
C LEU A 77 11.36 5.31 0.70
N ALA A 78 11.22 4.03 1.03
CA ALA A 78 10.47 3.59 2.20
C ALA A 78 11.04 4.20 3.51
N ALA A 79 12.37 4.24 3.66
CA ALA A 79 13.02 4.85 4.81
C ALA A 79 12.80 6.38 4.86
N SER A 80 12.90 7.08 3.73
CA SER A 80 12.65 8.52 3.67
C SER A 80 11.22 8.88 4.04
N LEU A 81 10.24 8.12 3.52
CA LEU A 81 8.84 8.31 3.84
C LEU A 81 8.54 8.07 5.34
N GLN A 82 9.19 7.08 5.94
CA GLN A 82 9.06 6.84 7.39
C GLN A 82 9.66 8.01 8.20
N ALA A 83 10.75 8.62 7.74
CA ALA A 83 11.41 9.70 8.45
C ALA A 83 10.63 11.04 8.42
N MET A 84 9.67 11.20 7.51
CA MET A 84 8.87 12.43 7.36
C MET A 84 7.82 12.63 8.47
N THR A 85 7.52 11.61 9.24
CA THR A 85 6.41 11.64 10.20
C THR A 85 6.68 10.79 11.42
N SER A 86 6.06 11.16 12.54
CA SER A 86 5.98 10.31 13.74
C SER A 86 4.82 9.32 13.71
N ALA A 87 3.93 9.42 12.72
CA ALA A 87 2.81 8.51 12.55
C ALA A 87 3.29 7.10 12.15
N ARG A 88 2.43 6.11 12.36
CA ARG A 88 2.70 4.75 11.87
C ARG A 88 2.53 4.71 10.35
N VAL A 89 3.59 4.37 9.64
CA VAL A 89 3.60 4.29 8.19
C VAL A 89 3.29 2.86 7.75
N TYR A 90 2.38 2.73 6.79
CA TYR A 90 2.05 1.47 6.14
C TYR A 90 2.30 1.58 4.63
N HIS A 91 2.87 0.56 4.04
CA HIS A 91 3.09 0.45 2.61
C HIS A 91 2.09 -0.53 2.02
N MET A 92 1.23 -0.06 1.14
CA MET A 92 0.18 -0.86 0.49
C MET A 92 0.43 -0.90 -1.01
N LEU A 93 0.46 -2.09 -1.58
CA LEU A 93 0.56 -2.26 -3.01
C LEU A 93 -0.82 -2.10 -3.67
N ALA A 94 -0.86 -1.45 -4.81
CA ALA A 94 -2.05 -1.22 -5.61
C ALA A 94 -1.69 -1.42 -7.08
N LEU A 95 -1.68 -2.68 -7.54
CA LEU A 95 -1.35 -2.99 -8.93
C LEU A 95 -2.46 -2.52 -9.85
N PRO A 96 -2.19 -1.62 -10.82
CA PRO A 96 -3.19 -1.09 -11.74
C PRO A 96 -3.92 -2.18 -12.53
N GLU A 97 -3.22 -3.26 -12.88
CA GLU A 97 -3.76 -4.41 -13.62
C GLU A 97 -4.90 -5.11 -12.90
N LEU A 98 -4.88 -5.10 -11.56
CA LEU A 98 -5.95 -5.68 -10.75
C LEU A 98 -7.13 -4.74 -10.56
N GLY A 99 -6.97 -3.44 -10.89
CA GLY A 99 -7.99 -2.41 -10.70
C GLY A 99 -8.32 -2.12 -9.23
N THR A 100 -7.61 -2.72 -8.29
CA THR A 100 -7.87 -2.60 -6.84
C THR A 100 -6.59 -2.78 -6.03
N ALA A 101 -6.53 -2.15 -4.85
CA ALA A 101 -5.50 -2.39 -3.85
C ALA A 101 -5.86 -3.53 -2.87
N ALA A 102 -7.07 -4.07 -2.97
CA ALA A 102 -7.61 -5.04 -2.00
C ALA A 102 -6.78 -6.30 -1.78
N PRO A 103 -6.07 -6.88 -2.77
CA PRO A 103 -5.32 -8.11 -2.57
C PRO A 103 -4.15 -8.00 -1.58
N PHE A 104 -3.62 -6.80 -1.34
CA PHE A 104 -2.39 -6.62 -0.57
C PHE A 104 -2.66 -5.86 0.73
N LEU A 105 -2.76 -6.59 1.83
CA LEU A 105 -3.02 -6.00 3.15
C LEU A 105 -1.71 -5.79 3.91
N PRO A 106 -1.27 -4.55 4.14
CA PRO A 106 -0.13 -4.29 5.00
C PRO A 106 -0.40 -4.80 6.42
N CYS A 107 0.63 -5.24 7.12
CA CYS A 107 0.50 -5.83 8.44
C CYS A 107 1.14 -4.97 9.52
N GLU A 108 2.46 -4.84 9.48
CA GLU A 108 3.22 -4.11 10.48
C GLU A 108 3.67 -2.75 9.93
N PRO A 109 3.63 -1.69 10.76
CA PRO A 109 4.15 -0.39 10.35
C PRO A 109 5.63 -0.46 9.96
N GLY A 110 5.99 0.24 8.90
CA GLY A 110 7.36 0.33 8.39
C GLY A 110 7.85 -0.90 7.64
N GLU A 111 7.10 -2.00 7.62
CA GLU A 111 7.48 -3.19 6.86
C GLU A 111 6.98 -3.16 5.42
N LEU A 112 7.82 -3.64 4.51
CA LEU A 112 7.46 -3.93 3.12
C LEU A 112 6.97 -5.38 3.01
N ALA A 113 5.97 -5.72 3.82
CA ALA A 113 5.34 -7.02 3.86
C ALA A 113 3.83 -6.90 3.88
N PHE A 114 3.15 -7.89 3.30
CA PHE A 114 1.71 -7.89 3.17
C PHE A 114 1.13 -9.29 3.32
N HIS A 115 -0.12 -9.36 3.77
CA HIS A 115 -0.96 -10.55 3.62
C HIS A 115 -1.67 -10.50 2.29
N LEU A 116 -1.72 -11.62 1.59
CA LEU A 116 -2.47 -11.75 0.35
C LEU A 116 -3.92 -12.13 0.65
N GLN A 117 -4.87 -11.38 0.10
CA GLN A 117 -6.30 -11.68 0.20
C GLN A 117 -6.66 -12.85 -0.72
N GLU A 118 -6.60 -14.07 -0.18
CA GLU A 118 -6.79 -15.31 -0.94
C GLU A 118 -8.25 -15.56 -1.35
N ASP A 119 -9.19 -14.78 -0.84
CA ASP A 119 -10.57 -14.76 -1.33
C ASP A 119 -10.72 -14.03 -2.68
N PHE A 120 -9.79 -13.12 -3.00
CA PHE A 120 -9.82 -12.32 -4.23
C PHE A 120 -8.89 -12.83 -5.31
N VAL A 121 -7.73 -13.36 -4.90
CA VAL A 121 -6.68 -13.80 -5.81
C VAL A 121 -6.02 -15.08 -5.32
N LEU A 122 -5.70 -15.95 -6.26
CA LEU A 122 -4.75 -17.04 -6.03
C LEU A 122 -3.34 -16.53 -6.31
N GLY A 123 -2.45 -16.64 -5.32
CA GLY A 123 -1.04 -16.27 -5.45
C GLY A 123 -0.15 -17.50 -5.60
N GLU A 124 0.77 -17.45 -6.54
CA GLU A 124 1.84 -18.42 -6.75
C GLU A 124 3.18 -17.68 -6.63
N VAL A 125 4.21 -18.35 -6.12
CA VAL A 125 5.58 -17.86 -6.19
C VAL A 125 6.34 -18.75 -7.16
N ILE A 126 6.97 -18.15 -8.16
CA ILE A 126 7.66 -18.91 -9.21
C ILE A 126 9.11 -18.43 -9.38
N ASP A 127 9.95 -19.31 -9.87
CA ASP A 127 11.24 -18.92 -10.45
C ASP A 127 10.98 -18.13 -11.75
N PRO A 128 11.43 -16.87 -11.88
CA PRO A 128 11.13 -16.05 -13.04
C PRO A 128 11.74 -16.54 -14.34
N GLN A 129 12.77 -17.39 -14.28
CA GLN A 129 13.48 -17.92 -15.47
C GLN A 129 12.82 -19.21 -15.99
N THR A 130 12.44 -20.10 -15.08
CA THR A 130 11.87 -21.41 -15.45
C THR A 130 10.34 -21.40 -15.46
N GLY A 131 9.71 -20.52 -14.67
CA GLY A 131 8.26 -20.50 -14.46
C GLY A 131 7.76 -21.58 -13.51
N GLU A 132 8.66 -22.40 -12.95
CA GLU A 132 8.34 -23.46 -12.00
C GLU A 132 8.06 -22.89 -10.60
N PRO A 133 7.27 -23.58 -9.76
CA PRO A 133 7.01 -23.14 -8.39
C PRO A 133 8.31 -22.99 -7.60
N ALA A 134 8.41 -21.90 -6.83
CA ALA A 134 9.53 -21.61 -5.92
C ALA A 134 9.05 -21.67 -4.47
N GLU A 135 9.75 -22.43 -3.63
CA GLU A 135 9.45 -22.52 -2.18
C GLU A 135 10.06 -21.36 -1.38
N ALA A 136 11.14 -20.78 -1.91
CA ALA A 136 11.84 -19.64 -1.32
C ALA A 136 11.39 -18.33 -1.98
N ALA A 137 12.32 -17.41 -2.20
CA ALA A 137 12.02 -16.16 -2.91
C ALA A 137 11.79 -16.40 -4.41
N GLY A 138 10.88 -15.64 -4.98
CA GLY A 138 10.55 -15.72 -6.41
C GLY A 138 9.60 -14.62 -6.85
N GLU A 139 9.20 -14.65 -8.11
CA GLU A 139 8.20 -13.71 -8.62
C GLU A 139 6.80 -14.10 -8.18
N LEU A 140 6.05 -13.14 -7.67
CA LEU A 140 4.64 -13.32 -7.35
C LEU A 140 3.81 -13.32 -8.62
N VAL A 141 3.03 -14.37 -8.81
CA VAL A 141 2.08 -14.54 -9.90
C VAL A 141 0.68 -14.59 -9.34
N LEU A 142 -0.26 -13.86 -9.94
CA LEU A 142 -1.62 -13.74 -9.45
C LEU A 142 -2.65 -14.22 -10.47
N THR A 143 -3.65 -14.94 -9.99
CA THR A 143 -4.87 -15.26 -10.73
C THR A 143 -6.06 -14.67 -10.00
N THR A 144 -6.87 -13.85 -10.69
CA THR A 144 -8.08 -13.27 -10.09
C THR A 144 -9.18 -14.33 -9.97
N LEU A 145 -9.88 -14.36 -8.83
CA LEU A 145 -10.93 -15.34 -8.55
C LEU A 145 -12.35 -14.79 -8.77
N LEU A 146 -12.52 -13.48 -8.61
CA LEU A 146 -13.85 -12.82 -8.65
C LEU A 146 -14.03 -11.87 -9.84
N ALA A 147 -13.03 -11.71 -10.71
CA ALA A 147 -13.12 -10.82 -11.85
C ALA A 147 -13.93 -11.46 -12.98
N GLU A 148 -15.15 -10.97 -13.23
CA GLU A 148 -16.02 -11.50 -14.28
C GLU A 148 -15.72 -10.91 -15.66
N ALA A 149 -15.48 -9.59 -15.73
CA ALA A 149 -15.32 -8.88 -17.00
C ALA A 149 -13.91 -8.98 -17.60
N MET A 150 -12.89 -9.04 -16.78
CA MET A 150 -11.49 -9.10 -17.20
C MET A 150 -10.71 -10.02 -16.24
N PRO A 151 -10.92 -11.35 -16.32
CA PRO A 151 -10.17 -12.27 -15.48
C PRO A 151 -8.71 -12.31 -15.91
N LEU A 152 -7.81 -12.22 -14.94
CA LEU A 152 -6.38 -12.39 -15.12
C LEU A 152 -5.97 -13.77 -14.64
N VAL A 153 -5.33 -14.52 -15.50
CA VAL A 153 -4.84 -15.86 -15.19
C VAL A 153 -3.33 -15.87 -15.25
N ARG A 154 -2.70 -16.21 -14.12
CA ARG A 154 -1.25 -16.25 -13.96
C ARG A 154 -0.55 -14.95 -14.42
N LEU A 155 -1.10 -13.80 -14.01
CA LEU A 155 -0.46 -12.51 -14.22
C LEU A 155 0.89 -12.48 -13.52
N ARG A 156 1.96 -12.30 -14.26
CA ARG A 156 3.29 -12.03 -13.72
C ARG A 156 3.35 -10.59 -13.24
N THR A 157 3.49 -10.41 -11.93
CA THR A 157 3.38 -9.06 -11.33
C THR A 157 4.68 -8.26 -11.39
N GLY A 158 5.82 -8.89 -11.66
CA GLY A 158 7.13 -8.27 -11.52
C GLY A 158 7.56 -8.04 -10.06
N LEU A 159 6.71 -8.39 -9.08
CA LEU A 159 7.05 -8.30 -7.67
C LEU A 159 7.85 -9.52 -7.25
N TYR A 160 9.05 -9.29 -6.73
CA TYR A 160 9.86 -10.34 -6.14
C TYR A 160 9.53 -10.44 -4.66
N VAL A 161 9.15 -11.63 -4.20
CA VAL A 161 8.66 -11.85 -2.83
C VAL A 161 9.32 -13.05 -2.17
N GLU A 162 9.36 -13.00 -0.85
CA GLU A 162 9.75 -14.11 0.02
C GLU A 162 8.56 -14.47 0.91
N PRO A 163 8.09 -15.73 0.91
CA PRO A 163 7.05 -16.17 1.84
C PRO A 163 7.53 -16.05 3.30
N ILE A 164 6.68 -15.49 4.15
CA ILE A 164 6.94 -15.39 5.59
C ILE A 164 6.12 -16.50 6.29
N PRO A 165 6.75 -17.38 7.09
CA PRO A 165 6.04 -18.43 7.79
C PRO A 165 4.94 -17.92 8.71
N ALA A 166 3.84 -18.68 8.81
CA ALA A 166 2.80 -18.47 9.81
C ALA A 166 3.26 -19.00 11.21
N PRO A 167 2.66 -18.51 12.33
CA PRO A 167 1.59 -17.51 12.40
C PRO A 167 2.11 -16.07 12.36
N CYS A 168 1.25 -15.13 11.96
CA CYS A 168 1.54 -13.71 12.09
C CYS A 168 1.04 -13.15 13.42
N THR A 169 1.79 -12.23 14.01
CA THR A 169 1.44 -11.53 15.27
C THR A 169 0.14 -10.74 15.17
N CYS A 170 -0.25 -10.32 13.97
CA CYS A 170 -1.53 -9.62 13.73
C CYS A 170 -2.78 -10.51 13.82
N GLY A 171 -2.61 -11.83 13.95
CA GLY A 171 -3.69 -12.81 14.06
C GLY A 171 -4.33 -13.23 12.73
N ARG A 172 -3.92 -12.65 11.58
CA ARG A 172 -4.40 -13.07 10.27
C ARG A 172 -3.81 -14.41 9.87
N THR A 173 -4.61 -15.25 9.23
CA THR A 173 -4.22 -16.61 8.79
C THR A 173 -3.81 -16.67 7.32
N MET A 174 -4.09 -15.61 6.55
CA MET A 174 -3.70 -15.49 5.14
C MET A 174 -2.19 -15.54 4.97
N ARG A 175 -1.73 -16.09 3.85
CA ARG A 175 -0.29 -16.12 3.52
C ARG A 175 0.29 -14.71 3.53
N ARG A 176 1.52 -14.63 4.05
CA ARG A 176 2.26 -13.37 4.19
C ARG A 176 3.51 -13.42 3.35
N PHE A 177 3.80 -12.31 2.70
CA PHE A 177 4.96 -12.15 1.83
C PHE A 177 5.73 -10.88 2.19
N ARG A 178 7.05 -10.94 2.11
CA ARG A 178 7.93 -9.77 2.15
C ARG A 178 8.38 -9.45 0.73
N LEU A 179 8.39 -8.15 0.38
CA LEU A 179 9.01 -7.69 -0.86
C LEU A 179 10.52 -7.86 -0.76
N VAL A 180 11.11 -8.50 -1.76
CA VAL A 180 12.55 -8.54 -1.97
C VAL A 180 12.87 -7.37 -2.89
N LEU A 181 13.55 -6.36 -2.34
CA LEU A 181 13.91 -5.17 -3.09
C LEU A 181 15.21 -5.41 -3.86
N PRO A 182 15.35 -4.84 -5.06
CA PRO A 182 16.58 -4.94 -5.87
C PRO A 182 17.76 -4.22 -5.24
#